data_b8c5630b185694eb28d585941684d339
#
_entry.id   b8c5630b185694eb28d585941684d339
#
_cell.length_a   1.000
_cell.length_b   1.000
_cell.length_c   1.000
_cell.angle_alpha   90.00
_cell.angle_beta   90.00
_cell.angle_gamma   90.00
#
_symmetry.space_group_name_H-M   'P 1'
#
loop_
_entity.id
_entity.type
_entity.pdbx_description
1 polymer ?
#
loop_
_entity_poly.entity_id
_entity_poly.type
_entity_poly.pdbx_seq_one_letter_code
_entity_poly.pdbx_strand_id
1 'polypeptide(L)'
;LIMLSSLKHCSSPNELNLKIQDIYNSLSLCVEQGIDKVIMISSLEVLDYNENYTVTERWKTKPKKDLYNLSINLSEMVFKEFGRTFPFQKILLRVGFPLGDKSNAEKKFSCFTKKEDFINSISRILNIRFKNQFEVFHLQSKSENQRYLTKKLEELESLSLSINDHFYHPRARNL
;
A
#
# COMPACT_ATOMS: atom_id res chain seq x y z
N LEU A 1 -2.37 10.84 6.31
CA LEU A 1 -3.68 10.34 5.88
C LEU A 1 -3.57 8.93 5.31
N ILE A 2 -4.56 8.07 5.61
CA ILE A 2 -4.71 6.75 4.98
C ILE A 2 -6.00 6.79 4.14
N MET A 3 -5.88 6.49 2.84
CA MET A 3 -6.98 6.51 1.89
C MET A 3 -7.39 5.09 1.50
N LEU A 4 -8.66 4.75 1.70
CA LEU A 4 -9.28 3.47 1.30
C LEU A 4 -10.21 3.64 0.09
N SER A 5 -10.39 4.85 -0.40
CA SER A 5 -11.32 5.18 -1.49
C SER A 5 -11.03 4.43 -2.80
N SER A 6 -9.77 4.05 -3.03
CA SER A 6 -9.38 3.23 -4.18
C SER A 6 -10.06 1.85 -4.19
N LEU A 7 -10.42 1.31 -3.02
CA LEU A 7 -11.08 0.00 -2.87
C LEU A 7 -12.62 0.07 -2.91
N LYS A 8 -13.20 1.27 -2.98
CA LYS A 8 -14.64 1.42 -3.11
C LYS A 8 -15.13 0.75 -4.40
N HIS A 9 -16.09 -0.13 -4.28
CA HIS A 9 -16.68 -0.80 -5.42
C HIS A 9 -17.39 0.20 -6.36
N CYS A 10 -17.23 0.00 -7.65
CA CYS A 10 -17.91 0.77 -8.69
C CYS A 10 -18.66 -0.19 -9.62
N SER A 11 -19.96 0.03 -9.78
CA SER A 11 -20.84 -0.77 -10.63
C SER A 11 -21.28 -0.01 -11.89
N SER A 12 -21.00 1.30 -11.96
CA SER A 12 -21.37 2.13 -13.11
C SER A 12 -20.26 3.14 -13.45
N PRO A 13 -20.22 3.66 -14.70
CA PRO A 13 -19.31 4.73 -15.09
C PRO A 13 -19.49 6.02 -14.27
N ASN A 14 -20.71 6.31 -13.82
CA ASN A 14 -20.98 7.48 -12.97
C ASN A 14 -20.33 7.33 -11.59
N GLU A 15 -20.42 6.15 -10.98
CA GLU A 15 -19.76 5.86 -9.71
C GLU A 15 -18.23 5.92 -9.85
N LEU A 16 -17.69 5.45 -10.97
CA LEU A 16 -16.28 5.59 -11.29
C LEU A 16 -15.85 7.05 -11.32
N ASN A 17 -16.61 7.91 -12.02
CA ASN A 17 -16.31 9.33 -12.11
C ASN A 17 -16.32 9.99 -10.72
N LEU A 18 -17.35 9.74 -9.91
CA LEU A 18 -17.45 10.25 -8.55
C LEU A 18 -16.27 9.79 -7.69
N LYS A 19 -15.89 8.51 -7.77
CA LYS A 19 -14.72 7.96 -7.06
C LYS A 19 -13.43 8.71 -7.40
N ILE A 20 -13.20 8.96 -8.68
CA ILE A 20 -11.99 9.66 -9.14
C ILE A 20 -11.99 11.12 -8.67
N GLN A 21 -13.13 11.78 -8.71
CA GLN A 21 -13.29 13.14 -8.16
C GLN A 21 -13.04 13.16 -6.65
N ASP A 22 -13.58 12.21 -5.89
CA ASP A 22 -13.36 12.09 -4.43
C ASP A 22 -11.88 11.94 -4.10
N ILE A 23 -11.15 11.12 -4.86
CA ILE A 23 -9.71 10.93 -4.67
C ILE A 23 -8.97 12.24 -4.94
N TYR A 24 -9.25 12.90 -6.06
CA TYR A 24 -8.63 14.17 -6.41
C TYR A 24 -8.88 15.23 -5.35
N ASN A 25 -10.12 15.42 -4.93
CA ASN A 25 -10.52 16.38 -3.90
C ASN A 25 -9.84 16.09 -2.56
N SER A 26 -9.78 14.81 -2.17
CA SER A 26 -9.09 14.41 -0.93
C SER A 26 -7.60 14.74 -0.96
N LEU A 27 -6.95 14.54 -2.11
CA LEU A 27 -5.53 14.88 -2.28
C LEU A 27 -5.32 16.40 -2.28
N SER A 28 -6.22 17.18 -2.90
CA SER A 28 -6.18 18.65 -2.87
C SER A 28 -6.30 19.17 -1.43
N LEU A 29 -7.23 18.62 -0.65
CA LEU A 29 -7.37 18.95 0.77
C LEU A 29 -6.11 18.59 1.58
N CYS A 30 -5.42 17.49 1.26
CA CYS A 30 -4.16 17.15 1.92
C CYS A 30 -3.10 18.23 1.72
N VAL A 31 -3.02 18.79 0.50
CA VAL A 31 -2.09 19.89 0.21
C VAL A 31 -2.46 21.15 0.99
N GLU A 32 -3.74 21.54 0.98
CA GLU A 32 -4.24 22.71 1.68
C GLU A 32 -4.02 22.63 3.19
N GLN A 33 -4.15 21.43 3.76
CA GLN A 33 -3.99 21.18 5.19
C GLN A 33 -2.53 20.86 5.60
N GLY A 34 -1.58 20.92 4.67
CA GLY A 34 -0.18 20.65 4.95
C GLY A 34 0.11 19.22 5.40
N ILE A 35 -0.68 18.23 4.91
CA ILE A 35 -0.44 16.82 5.21
C ILE A 35 0.84 16.38 4.50
N ASP A 36 1.83 15.93 5.25
CA ASP A 36 3.17 15.59 4.77
C ASP A 36 3.29 14.15 4.24
N LYS A 37 2.34 13.26 4.57
CA LYS A 37 2.31 11.87 4.11
C LYS A 37 0.90 11.36 3.85
N VAL A 38 0.71 10.76 2.68
CA VAL A 38 -0.54 10.08 2.29
C VAL A 38 -0.25 8.64 1.90
N ILE A 39 -0.98 7.69 2.49
CA ILE A 39 -0.93 6.26 2.16
C ILE A 39 -2.22 5.90 1.45
N MET A 40 -2.14 5.46 0.21
CA MET A 40 -3.28 4.89 -0.51
C MET A 40 -3.21 3.37 -0.43
N ILE A 41 -4.28 2.75 0.06
CA ILE A 41 -4.43 1.29 0.04
C ILE A 41 -5.02 0.89 -1.31
N SER A 42 -4.34 -0.01 -2.02
CA SER A 42 -4.75 -0.57 -3.29
C SER A 42 -4.78 -2.10 -3.22
N SER A 43 -5.04 -2.77 -4.33
CA SER A 43 -5.11 -4.22 -4.41
C SER A 43 -4.00 -4.78 -5.31
N LEU A 44 -3.44 -5.94 -4.94
CA LEU A 44 -2.54 -6.70 -5.81
C LEU A 44 -3.25 -7.26 -7.05
N GLU A 45 -4.60 -7.29 -7.08
CA GLU A 45 -5.40 -7.71 -8.22
C GLU A 45 -5.22 -6.82 -9.47
N VAL A 46 -4.71 -5.60 -9.31
CA VAL A 46 -4.35 -4.74 -10.47
C VAL A 46 -3.17 -5.26 -11.28
N LEU A 47 -2.51 -6.31 -10.80
CA LEU A 47 -1.36 -6.96 -11.41
C LEU A 47 -1.75 -8.34 -11.97
N ASP A 48 -2.72 -8.38 -12.88
CA ASP A 48 -3.23 -9.61 -13.51
C ASP A 48 -2.25 -10.19 -14.54
N TYR A 49 -1.09 -10.65 -14.07
CA TYR A 49 -0.09 -11.35 -14.86
C TYR A 49 -0.26 -12.88 -14.75
N ASN A 50 0.36 -13.60 -15.70
CA ASN A 50 0.37 -15.06 -15.66
C ASN A 50 0.89 -15.57 -14.31
N GLU A 51 0.27 -16.62 -13.77
CA GLU A 51 0.57 -17.17 -12.44
C GLU A 51 2.00 -17.68 -12.27
N ASN A 52 2.67 -18.00 -13.38
CA ASN A 52 4.06 -18.46 -13.37
C ASN A 52 5.09 -17.34 -13.12
N TYR A 53 4.66 -16.08 -13.07
CA TYR A 53 5.59 -14.96 -12.87
C TYR A 53 5.62 -14.51 -11.41
N THR A 54 6.84 -14.26 -10.91
CA THR A 54 7.05 -13.51 -9.67
C THR A 54 6.96 -12.02 -9.99
N VAL A 55 6.04 -11.33 -9.34
CA VAL A 55 5.70 -9.93 -9.62
C VAL A 55 6.32 -9.00 -8.58
N THR A 56 7.01 -7.96 -9.04
CA THR A 56 7.63 -6.94 -8.18
C THR A 56 6.87 -5.62 -8.24
N GLU A 57 7.17 -4.69 -7.32
CA GLU A 57 6.59 -3.35 -7.27
C GLU A 57 6.89 -2.50 -8.51
N ARG A 58 7.91 -2.88 -9.30
CA ARG A 58 8.31 -2.19 -10.54
C ARG A 58 7.42 -2.54 -11.74
N TRP A 59 6.62 -3.61 -11.62
CA TRP A 59 5.78 -4.03 -12.73
C TRP A 59 4.62 -3.04 -12.93
N LYS A 60 4.32 -2.77 -14.20
CA LYS A 60 3.19 -1.93 -14.58
C LYS A 60 1.89 -2.63 -14.21
N THR A 61 0.87 -1.86 -13.90
CA THR A 61 -0.48 -2.39 -13.69
C THR A 61 -1.01 -3.03 -14.97
N LYS A 62 -1.71 -4.15 -14.81
CA LYS A 62 -2.41 -4.88 -15.87
C LYS A 62 -3.76 -5.33 -15.29
N PRO A 63 -4.72 -4.40 -15.14
CA PRO A 63 -6.01 -4.72 -14.52
C PRO A 63 -6.83 -5.66 -15.41
N LYS A 64 -7.65 -6.48 -14.77
CA LYS A 64 -8.71 -7.24 -15.47
C LYS A 64 -9.68 -6.30 -16.17
N LYS A 65 -10.37 -6.80 -17.20
CA LYS A 65 -11.33 -6.03 -18.02
C LYS A 65 -12.69 -5.86 -17.33
N ASP A 66 -12.69 -5.56 -16.05
CA ASP A 66 -13.91 -5.25 -15.29
C ASP A 66 -13.80 -3.86 -14.66
N LEU A 67 -14.96 -3.28 -14.36
CA LEU A 67 -15.05 -1.91 -13.87
C LEU A 67 -14.37 -1.72 -12.51
N TYR A 68 -14.41 -2.74 -11.66
CA TYR A 68 -13.77 -2.69 -10.34
C TYR A 68 -12.25 -2.57 -10.44
N ASN A 69 -11.60 -3.50 -11.18
CA ASN A 69 -10.16 -3.48 -11.38
C ASN A 69 -9.69 -2.23 -12.14
N LEU A 70 -10.46 -1.81 -13.15
CA LEU A 70 -10.20 -0.55 -13.86
C LEU A 70 -10.25 0.64 -12.91
N SER A 71 -11.24 0.69 -12.03
CA SER A 71 -11.41 1.78 -11.06
C SER A 71 -10.24 1.88 -10.09
N ILE A 72 -9.72 0.75 -9.61
CA ILE A 72 -8.54 0.72 -8.75
C ILE A 72 -7.31 1.23 -9.52
N ASN A 73 -7.13 0.75 -10.75
CA ASN A 73 -6.00 1.18 -11.58
C ASN A 73 -6.02 2.68 -11.86
N LEU A 74 -7.18 3.25 -12.21
CA LEU A 74 -7.33 4.69 -12.41
C LEU A 74 -7.06 5.48 -11.12
N SER A 75 -7.49 4.96 -9.97
CA SER A 75 -7.17 5.55 -8.66
C SER A 75 -5.67 5.62 -8.40
N GLU A 76 -4.93 4.54 -8.70
CA GLU A 76 -3.47 4.53 -8.60
C GLU A 76 -2.82 5.55 -9.55
N MET A 77 -3.33 5.67 -10.79
CA MET A 77 -2.81 6.63 -11.77
C MET A 77 -3.00 8.07 -11.28
N VAL A 78 -4.19 8.42 -10.80
CA VAL A 78 -4.45 9.75 -10.22
C VAL A 78 -3.55 10.00 -9.03
N PHE A 79 -3.46 9.06 -8.10
CA PHE A 79 -2.59 9.18 -6.92
C PHE A 79 -1.12 9.36 -7.27
N LYS A 80 -0.62 8.61 -8.25
CA LYS A 80 0.76 8.70 -8.71
C LYS A 80 1.06 10.07 -9.35
N GLU A 81 0.17 10.51 -10.25
CA GLU A 81 0.40 11.74 -11.02
C GLU A 81 0.05 13.00 -10.23
N PHE A 82 -0.91 12.92 -9.30
CA PHE A 82 -1.26 14.04 -8.47
C PHE A 82 -0.05 14.53 -7.67
N GLY A 83 0.21 15.82 -7.78
CA GLY A 83 1.21 16.45 -6.93
C GLY A 83 2.64 15.96 -7.17
N ARG A 84 3.05 15.67 -8.41
CA ARG A 84 4.48 15.53 -8.74
C ARG A 84 5.28 16.76 -8.31
N THR A 85 4.60 17.89 -8.22
CA THR A 85 5.16 19.18 -7.82
C THR A 85 4.96 19.51 -6.34
N PHE A 86 4.16 18.72 -5.61
CA PHE A 86 3.87 18.96 -4.20
C PHE A 86 4.82 18.22 -3.27
N PRO A 87 5.30 18.84 -2.18
CA PRO A 87 6.33 18.30 -1.31
C PRO A 87 5.78 17.35 -0.24
N PHE A 88 4.87 16.43 -0.58
CA PHE A 88 4.39 15.42 0.37
C PHE A 88 4.70 14.00 -0.09
N GLN A 89 4.83 13.09 0.87
CA GLN A 89 5.14 11.69 0.60
C GLN A 89 3.87 10.92 0.22
N LYS A 90 3.92 10.25 -0.91
CA LYS A 90 2.86 9.37 -1.43
C LYS A 90 3.30 7.92 -1.35
N ILE A 91 2.59 7.12 -0.59
CA ILE A 91 2.85 5.70 -0.42
C ILE A 91 1.68 4.91 -0.99
N LEU A 92 1.94 4.11 -2.01
CA LEU A 92 0.98 3.19 -2.59
C LEU A 92 1.23 1.80 -2.02
N LEU A 93 0.30 1.32 -1.19
CA LEU A 93 0.36 -0.02 -0.61
C LEU A 93 -0.65 -0.93 -1.30
N ARG A 94 -0.17 -1.83 -2.16
CA ARG A 94 -0.97 -2.86 -2.82
C ARG A 94 -1.09 -4.07 -1.90
N VAL A 95 -2.29 -4.37 -1.48
CA VAL A 95 -2.60 -5.40 -0.47
C VAL A 95 -3.21 -6.63 -1.13
N GLY A 96 -2.81 -7.81 -0.69
CA GLY A 96 -3.43 -9.07 -1.05
C GLY A 96 -4.76 -9.28 -0.32
N PHE A 97 -5.82 -9.56 -1.06
CA PHE A 97 -7.13 -9.88 -0.49
C PHE A 97 -7.43 -11.38 -0.62
N PRO A 98 -8.21 -11.95 0.33
CA PRO A 98 -8.93 -11.29 1.42
C PRO A 98 -8.00 -10.82 2.55
N LEU A 99 -8.47 -9.81 3.30
CA LEU A 99 -7.85 -9.35 4.53
C LEU A 99 -8.54 -10.02 5.73
N GLY A 100 -7.77 -10.64 6.65
CA GLY A 100 -8.32 -11.21 7.88
C GLY A 100 -7.64 -12.49 8.35
N ASP A 101 -8.06 -12.98 9.52
CA ASP A 101 -7.43 -14.09 10.26
C ASP A 101 -8.04 -15.47 9.94
N LYS A 102 -8.51 -15.71 8.74
CA LYS A 102 -9.11 -17.00 8.36
C LYS A 102 -8.03 -18.07 8.27
N SER A 103 -8.05 -19.00 9.18
CA SER A 103 -7.13 -20.16 9.27
C SER A 103 -7.04 -21.00 7.98
N ASN A 104 -8.01 -20.91 7.09
CA ASN A 104 -8.04 -21.60 5.80
C ASN A 104 -7.66 -20.71 4.61
N ALA A 105 -7.33 -19.44 4.81
CA ALA A 105 -6.99 -18.53 3.71
C ALA A 105 -5.68 -18.93 3.03
N GLU A 106 -4.71 -19.43 3.79
CA GLU A 106 -3.41 -19.88 3.29
C GLU A 106 -3.51 -20.99 2.25
N LYS A 107 -4.46 -21.93 2.46
CA LYS A 107 -4.68 -23.07 1.54
C LYS A 107 -5.57 -22.73 0.35
N LYS A 108 -6.42 -21.71 0.48
CA LYS A 108 -7.47 -21.41 -0.51
C LYS A 108 -7.08 -20.28 -1.48
N PHE A 109 -6.24 -19.34 -1.02
CA PHE A 109 -5.91 -18.15 -1.79
C PHE A 109 -4.41 -18.05 -2.01
N SER A 110 -4.00 -17.83 -3.25
CA SER A 110 -2.60 -17.56 -3.62
C SER A 110 -2.13 -16.18 -3.16
N CYS A 111 -3.06 -15.31 -2.78
CA CYS A 111 -2.79 -13.97 -2.31
C CYS A 111 -3.80 -13.61 -1.21
N PHE A 112 -3.30 -13.28 -0.02
CA PHE A 112 -4.11 -12.85 1.13
C PHE A 112 -3.22 -12.07 2.11
N THR A 113 -3.83 -11.35 3.05
CA THR A 113 -3.09 -10.61 4.07
C THR A 113 -3.71 -10.86 5.44
N LYS A 114 -2.91 -11.27 6.42
CA LYS A 114 -3.34 -11.36 7.83
C LYS A 114 -3.52 -9.96 8.41
N LYS A 115 -4.46 -9.83 9.32
CA LYS A 115 -4.75 -8.56 9.98
C LYS A 115 -3.52 -7.98 10.70
N GLU A 116 -2.76 -8.83 11.37
CA GLU A 116 -1.52 -8.44 12.07
C GLU A 116 -0.47 -7.88 11.11
N ASP A 117 -0.23 -8.57 9.99
CA ASP A 117 0.73 -8.13 8.97
C ASP A 117 0.34 -6.78 8.39
N PHE A 118 -0.97 -6.56 8.16
CA PHE A 118 -1.48 -5.29 7.69
C PHE A 118 -1.25 -4.15 8.70
N ILE A 119 -1.63 -4.37 9.97
CA ILE A 119 -1.47 -3.36 11.03
C ILE A 119 0.00 -3.01 11.23
N ASN A 120 0.87 -4.03 11.31
CA ASN A 120 2.31 -3.84 11.50
C ASN A 120 2.93 -3.06 10.33
N SER A 121 2.56 -3.40 9.10
CA SER A 121 3.07 -2.71 7.89
C SER A 121 2.64 -1.24 7.85
N ILE A 122 1.37 -0.96 8.14
CA ILE A 122 0.87 0.44 8.21
C ILE A 122 1.59 1.22 9.30
N SER A 123 1.72 0.65 10.50
CA SER A 123 2.41 1.30 11.61
C SER A 123 3.86 1.66 11.24
N ARG A 124 4.58 0.77 10.59
CA ARG A 124 5.96 1.02 10.14
C ARG A 124 6.01 2.12 9.07
N ILE A 125 5.17 2.02 8.04
CA ILE A 125 5.12 3.03 6.96
C ILE A 125 4.83 4.43 7.53
N LEU A 126 3.98 4.53 8.54
CA LEU A 126 3.67 5.81 9.19
C LEU A 126 4.89 6.43 9.87
N ASN A 127 5.73 5.60 10.51
CA ASN A 127 6.86 6.06 11.31
C ASN A 127 8.16 6.31 10.51
N ILE A 128 8.25 5.83 9.26
CA ILE A 128 9.44 5.99 8.44
C ILE A 128 9.29 7.19 7.51
N ARG A 129 10.32 8.02 7.40
CA ARG A 129 10.42 9.04 6.36
C ARG A 129 11.19 8.47 5.17
N PHE A 130 10.54 8.37 4.02
CA PHE A 130 11.14 7.83 2.81
C PHE A 130 11.99 8.88 2.09
N LYS A 131 13.03 8.41 1.40
CA LYS A 131 13.88 9.28 0.58
C LYS A 131 13.14 9.81 -0.66
N ASN A 132 12.31 8.96 -1.29
CA ASN A 132 11.56 9.34 -2.47
C ASN A 132 10.17 9.86 -2.08
N GLN A 133 9.64 10.76 -2.88
CA GLN A 133 8.29 11.31 -2.69
C GLN A 133 7.19 10.32 -3.03
N PHE A 134 7.45 9.34 -3.89
CA PHE A 134 6.51 8.30 -4.28
C PHE A 134 7.14 6.92 -4.10
N GLU A 135 6.49 6.08 -3.32
CA GLU A 135 6.91 4.71 -3.07
C GLU A 135 5.75 3.74 -3.27
N VAL A 136 6.06 2.56 -3.82
CA VAL A 136 5.12 1.46 -3.99
C VAL A 136 5.60 0.28 -3.18
N PHE A 137 4.69 -0.34 -2.42
CA PHE A 137 4.93 -1.56 -1.67
C PHE A 137 3.87 -2.61 -1.99
N HIS A 138 4.30 -3.86 -1.99
CA HIS A 138 3.42 -5.01 -1.99
C HIS A 138 3.31 -5.58 -0.58
N LEU A 139 2.09 -5.92 -0.17
CA LEU A 139 1.80 -6.56 1.10
C LEU A 139 0.93 -7.79 0.87
N GLN A 140 1.47 -8.95 1.19
CA GLN A 140 0.74 -10.20 1.36
C GLN A 140 1.40 -11.02 2.46
N SER A 141 0.63 -11.82 3.17
CA SER A 141 1.15 -12.77 4.13
C SER A 141 1.84 -13.94 3.43
N LYS A 142 2.81 -14.54 4.10
CA LYS A 142 3.58 -15.68 3.55
C LYS A 142 2.64 -16.83 3.24
N SER A 143 2.79 -17.41 2.05
CA SER A 143 2.10 -18.62 1.60
C SER A 143 3.03 -19.45 0.72
N GLU A 144 2.74 -20.74 0.56
CA GLU A 144 3.53 -21.64 -0.28
C GLU A 144 3.58 -21.20 -1.75
N ASN A 145 2.52 -20.55 -2.22
CA ASN A 145 2.36 -20.07 -3.60
C ASN A 145 2.51 -18.56 -3.73
N GLN A 146 3.37 -17.95 -2.91
CA GLN A 146 3.59 -16.51 -2.93
C GLN A 146 4.18 -16.05 -4.27
N ARG A 147 3.46 -15.20 -4.99
CA ARG A 147 3.89 -14.67 -6.28
C ARG A 147 4.24 -13.18 -6.29
N TYR A 148 3.79 -12.43 -5.30
CA TYR A 148 4.13 -11.01 -5.19
C TYR A 148 5.28 -10.84 -4.22
N LEU A 149 6.37 -10.20 -4.66
CA LEU A 149 7.51 -9.93 -3.79
C LEU A 149 7.14 -8.83 -2.78
N THR A 150 7.41 -9.13 -1.52
CA THR A 150 7.23 -8.21 -0.37
C THR A 150 8.55 -7.74 0.20
N LYS A 151 9.67 -8.11 -0.46
CA LYS A 151 11.03 -7.89 0.04
C LYS A 151 11.30 -6.44 0.39
N LYS A 152 10.82 -5.50 -0.42
CA LYS A 152 10.98 -4.06 -0.17
C LYS A 152 10.32 -3.62 1.13
N LEU A 153 9.18 -4.19 1.48
CA LEU A 153 8.50 -3.93 2.75
C LEU A 153 9.22 -4.61 3.92
N GLU A 154 9.70 -5.85 3.72
CA GLU A 154 10.49 -6.60 4.71
C GLU A 154 11.82 -5.91 5.05
N GLU A 155 12.48 -5.29 4.07
CA GLU A 155 13.70 -4.50 4.29
C GLU A 155 13.46 -3.30 5.20
N LEU A 156 12.28 -2.69 5.18
CA LEU A 156 11.90 -1.65 6.14
C LEU A 156 11.81 -2.21 7.57
N GLU A 157 11.48 -3.48 7.71
CA GLU A 157 11.40 -4.15 9.00
C GLU A 157 12.78 -4.26 9.65
N SER A 158 13.80 -4.65 8.89
CA SER A 158 15.17 -4.77 9.38
C SER A 158 15.78 -3.43 9.78
N LEU A 159 15.47 -2.36 9.03
CA LEU A 159 15.95 -1.01 9.34
C LEU A 159 15.33 -0.43 10.62
N SER A 160 14.06 -0.70 10.90
CA SER A 160 13.41 -0.20 12.11
C SER A 160 13.88 -0.89 13.38
N LEU A 161 14.26 -2.16 13.31
CA LEU A 161 14.85 -2.90 14.45
C LEU A 161 16.23 -2.35 14.82
N SER A 162 17.07 -2.02 13.83
CA SER A 162 18.40 -1.46 14.06
C SER A 162 18.39 -0.04 14.68
N ILE A 163 17.33 0.73 14.44
CA ILE A 163 17.18 2.08 15.02
C ILE A 163 16.75 1.99 16.48
N ASN A 164 15.89 1.05 16.85
CA ASN A 164 15.42 0.88 18.22
C ASN A 164 16.51 0.36 19.16
N ASP A 165 17.45 -0.46 18.69
CA ASP A 165 18.58 -0.95 19.49
C ASP A 165 19.60 0.16 19.84
N HIS A 166 19.61 1.28 19.11
CA HIS A 166 20.52 2.40 19.40
C HIS A 166 19.94 3.43 20.39
N PHE A 167 18.65 3.39 20.69
CA PHE A 167 18.02 4.33 21.63
C PHE A 167 17.86 3.82 23.06
N TYR A 168 18.17 2.56 23.35
CA TYR A 168 18.05 1.96 24.68
C TYR A 168 19.44 1.75 25.34
N HIS A 169 20.18 2.85 25.58
CA HIS A 169 21.20 2.89 26.62
C HIS A 169 20.74 3.81 27.75
N PRO A 170 20.28 3.27 28.89
CA PRO A 170 20.10 4.10 30.10
C PRO A 170 21.46 4.59 30.54
N ARG A 171 21.69 5.91 30.45
CA ARG A 171 22.83 6.53 31.12
C ARG A 171 22.65 6.28 32.61
N ALA A 172 23.40 5.36 33.15
CA ALA A 172 23.60 5.24 34.58
C ALA A 172 24.15 6.61 35.07
N ARG A 173 23.36 7.35 35.83
CA ARG A 173 23.83 8.47 36.63
C ARG A 173 24.51 7.84 37.82
N ASN A 174 25.84 7.87 37.83
CA ASN A 174 26.58 7.69 39.05
C ASN A 174 26.49 9.02 39.84
N LEU A 175 25.94 8.92 41.04
CA LEU A 175 26.09 9.87 42.11
C LEU A 175 27.48 9.72 42.76
#